data_38e75e5638deb42ed33004d43aee0632
#
_entry.id   38e75e5638deb42ed33004d43aee0632
#
_cell.length_a   1.000
_cell.length_b   1.000
_cell.length_c   1.000
_cell.angle_alpha   90.00
_cell.angle_beta   90.00
_cell.angle_gamma   90.00
#
_symmetry.space_group_name_H-M   'P 1'
#
loop_
_entity.id
_entity.type
_entity.pdbx_description
1 polymer ?
#
loop_
_entity_poly.entity_id
_entity_poly.type
_entity_poly.pdbx_seq_one_letter_code
_entity_poly.pdbx_strand_id
1 'polypeptide(L)'
;MEHWTAYWQATTSLNSFAEGEAATGYQGELAQFWQMQLADLPTDALIADLGTGNGALALLLAEQKLLQQKDWRILALDAAAIRPQQSLAQQPRYAKLAAVIRFYPQVAMEQLPFTRQSMDLLVSQFALEYSKLELSLAGAVRVLKPGGRLVAIMHSHETALAKDSALALSVMAALNAGNGILDRIQQLLQLVTHL
;
A
#
# COMPACT_ATOMS: atom_id res chain seq x y z
N MET A 1 -11.55 -1.23 -5.49
CA MET A 1 -10.17 -1.05 -6.02
C MET A 1 -10.02 0.11 -7.00
N GLU A 2 -11.07 0.56 -7.66
CA GLU A 2 -11.00 1.66 -8.64
C GLU A 2 -10.45 2.96 -8.05
N HIS A 3 -10.84 3.34 -6.83
CA HIS A 3 -10.34 4.54 -6.16
C HIS A 3 -8.82 4.51 -5.90
N TRP A 4 -8.24 3.36 -5.51
CA TRP A 4 -6.79 3.23 -5.36
C TRP A 4 -6.07 3.29 -6.70
N THR A 5 -6.66 2.70 -7.76
CA THR A 5 -6.11 2.84 -9.12
C THR A 5 -6.06 4.30 -9.55
N ALA A 6 -7.18 5.04 -9.37
CA ALA A 6 -7.22 6.47 -9.68
C ALA A 6 -6.22 7.29 -8.85
N TYR A 7 -6.13 6.99 -7.54
CA TYR A 7 -5.17 7.65 -6.65
C TYR A 7 -3.73 7.46 -7.11
N TRP A 8 -3.27 6.21 -7.27
CA TRP A 8 -1.89 5.91 -7.64
C TRP A 8 -1.50 6.38 -9.04
N GLN A 9 -2.47 6.51 -9.95
CA GLN A 9 -2.23 7.05 -11.30
C GLN A 9 -2.20 8.58 -11.33
N ALA A 10 -2.88 9.24 -10.40
CA ALA A 10 -2.95 10.69 -10.32
C ALA A 10 -1.81 11.30 -9.51
N THR A 11 -1.13 10.54 -8.66
CA THR A 11 -0.05 11.04 -7.79
C THR A 11 1.33 10.56 -8.23
N THR A 12 2.34 11.41 -8.02
CA THR A 12 3.77 11.05 -8.10
C THR A 12 4.38 10.69 -6.74
N SER A 13 3.59 10.78 -5.66
CA SER A 13 4.02 10.38 -4.32
C SER A 13 4.33 8.88 -4.29
N LEU A 14 5.35 8.51 -3.53
CA LEU A 14 5.75 7.10 -3.39
C LEU A 14 4.83 6.32 -2.45
N ASN A 15 4.19 7.01 -1.51
CA ASN A 15 3.26 6.45 -0.54
C ASN A 15 2.01 7.32 -0.40
N SER A 16 1.05 6.89 0.42
CA SER A 16 -0.23 7.57 0.66
C SER A 16 -0.18 8.71 1.69
N PHE A 17 1.00 9.07 2.20
CA PHE A 17 1.12 10.26 3.04
C PHE A 17 1.02 11.52 2.18
N ALA A 18 0.05 12.38 2.52
CA ALA A 18 -0.27 13.55 1.72
C ALA A 18 0.83 14.62 1.72
N GLU A 19 1.62 14.73 2.78
CA GLU A 19 2.59 15.80 2.99
C GLU A 19 3.85 15.33 3.74
N GLY A 20 4.93 16.13 3.62
CA GLY A 20 6.16 15.97 4.37
C GLY A 20 7.19 15.03 3.73
N GLU A 21 8.29 14.81 4.45
CA GLU A 21 9.39 13.96 4.00
C GLU A 21 8.97 12.51 3.75
N ALA A 22 7.97 12.03 4.47
CA ALA A 22 7.42 10.69 4.30
C ALA A 22 6.83 10.44 2.90
N ALA A 23 6.34 11.48 2.21
CA ALA A 23 5.82 11.38 0.84
C ALA A 23 6.90 10.98 -0.19
N THR A 24 8.17 11.25 0.11
CA THR A 24 9.33 10.96 -0.77
C THR A 24 10.02 9.63 -0.46
N GLY A 25 9.48 8.85 0.47
CA GLY A 25 10.03 7.57 0.92
C GLY A 25 10.01 7.44 2.44
N TYR A 26 10.38 6.28 2.95
CA TYR A 26 10.41 6.06 4.40
C TYR A 26 11.77 6.44 4.97
N GLN A 27 11.76 7.27 6.01
CA GLN A 27 12.94 7.76 6.71
C GLN A 27 12.75 7.60 8.24
N GLY A 28 13.78 7.93 9.01
CA GLY A 28 13.71 7.91 10.47
C GLY A 28 13.33 6.57 11.06
N GLU A 29 12.41 6.56 12.02
CA GLU A 29 11.99 5.37 12.77
C GLU A 29 11.35 4.29 11.89
N LEU A 30 10.56 4.68 10.87
CA LEU A 30 9.97 3.72 9.92
C LEU A 30 11.04 2.99 9.11
N ALA A 31 12.03 3.70 8.61
CA ALA A 31 13.13 3.08 7.88
C ALA A 31 13.95 2.16 8.79
N GLN A 32 14.24 2.59 10.01
CA GLN A 32 14.95 1.77 11.00
C GLN A 32 14.18 0.49 11.36
N PHE A 33 12.86 0.62 11.58
CA PHE A 33 12.01 -0.55 11.82
C PHE A 33 12.16 -1.58 10.71
N TRP A 34 12.02 -1.16 9.44
CA TRP A 34 12.12 -2.08 8.31
C TRP A 34 13.52 -2.65 8.15
N GLN A 35 14.58 -1.86 8.38
CA GLN A 35 15.97 -2.33 8.36
C GLN A 35 16.20 -3.45 9.38
N MET A 36 15.65 -3.32 10.60
CA MET A 36 15.73 -4.37 11.62
C MET A 36 15.05 -5.66 11.18
N GLN A 37 13.93 -5.56 10.44
CA GLN A 37 13.23 -6.76 9.94
C GLN A 37 14.03 -7.51 8.86
N LEU A 38 15.04 -6.90 8.26
CA LEU A 38 15.86 -7.48 7.20
C LEU A 38 17.17 -8.11 7.69
N ALA A 39 17.55 -7.86 8.94
CA ALA A 39 18.88 -8.21 9.47
C ALA A 39 19.22 -9.70 9.35
N ASP A 40 18.25 -10.57 9.64
CA ASP A 40 18.46 -12.04 9.72
C ASP A 40 18.04 -12.78 8.43
N LEU A 41 17.77 -12.04 7.34
CA LEU A 41 17.35 -12.68 6.10
C LEU A 41 18.52 -13.41 5.39
N PRO A 42 18.24 -14.57 4.77
CA PRO A 42 19.20 -15.23 3.89
C PRO A 42 19.72 -14.30 2.80
N THR A 43 20.92 -14.57 2.30
CA THR A 43 21.54 -13.74 1.24
C THR A 43 20.70 -13.71 -0.04
N ASP A 44 20.00 -14.79 -0.36
CA ASP A 44 19.18 -15.00 -1.55
C ASP A 44 17.66 -14.96 -1.27
N ALA A 45 17.24 -14.29 -0.18
CA ALA A 45 15.85 -14.25 0.24
C ALA A 45 14.88 -13.76 -0.85
N LEU A 46 13.69 -14.36 -0.86
CA LEU A 46 12.56 -13.92 -1.67
C LEU A 46 11.59 -13.12 -0.81
N ILE A 47 11.44 -11.84 -1.12
CA ILE A 47 10.67 -10.86 -0.35
C ILE A 47 9.53 -10.33 -1.21
N ALA A 48 8.33 -10.25 -0.64
CA ALA A 48 7.20 -9.61 -1.32
C ALA A 48 6.64 -8.44 -0.48
N ASP A 49 6.46 -7.29 -1.13
CA ASP A 49 5.78 -6.09 -0.61
C ASP A 49 4.32 -6.11 -1.08
N LEU A 50 3.40 -6.26 -0.13
CA LEU A 50 1.96 -6.42 -0.36
C LEU A 50 1.24 -5.08 -0.19
N GLY A 51 0.59 -4.62 -1.28
CA GLY A 51 -0.01 -3.30 -1.33
C GLY A 51 1.05 -2.19 -1.51
N THR A 52 1.95 -2.42 -2.45
CA THR A 52 3.16 -1.59 -2.64
C THR A 52 2.88 -0.15 -3.09
N GLY A 53 1.71 0.13 -3.67
CA GLY A 53 1.40 1.43 -4.27
C GLY A 53 2.45 1.83 -5.31
N ASN A 54 2.98 3.04 -5.19
CA ASN A 54 4.07 3.52 -6.06
C ASN A 54 5.47 3.04 -5.61
N GLY A 55 5.56 2.11 -4.64
CA GLY A 55 6.78 1.35 -4.37
C GLY A 55 7.66 1.90 -3.25
N ALA A 56 7.16 2.73 -2.32
CA ALA A 56 7.97 3.31 -1.26
C ALA A 56 8.73 2.26 -0.42
N LEU A 57 8.03 1.21 0.05
CA LEU A 57 8.67 0.15 0.83
C LEU A 57 9.56 -0.72 -0.04
N ALA A 58 9.13 -1.07 -1.25
CA ALA A 58 9.94 -1.84 -2.19
C ALA A 58 11.28 -1.15 -2.53
N LEU A 59 11.28 0.20 -2.67
CA LEU A 59 12.51 0.98 -2.87
C LEU A 59 13.45 0.93 -1.66
N LEU A 60 12.90 1.01 -0.44
CA LEU A 60 13.71 0.84 0.78
C LEU A 60 14.35 -0.56 0.82
N LEU A 61 13.59 -1.60 0.50
CA LEU A 61 14.11 -2.98 0.42
C LEU A 61 15.22 -3.09 -0.63
N ALA A 62 15.04 -2.45 -1.80
CA ALA A 62 16.04 -2.43 -2.87
C ALA A 62 17.31 -1.67 -2.47
N GLU A 63 17.18 -0.55 -1.76
CA GLU A 63 18.32 0.17 -1.20
C GLU A 63 19.11 -0.69 -0.23
N GLN A 64 18.42 -1.36 0.71
CA GLN A 64 19.06 -2.26 1.67
C GLN A 64 19.72 -3.47 0.99
N LYS A 65 19.08 -4.05 -0.03
CA LYS A 65 19.69 -5.09 -0.86
C LYS A 65 21.04 -4.65 -1.43
N LEU A 66 21.11 -3.46 -2.01
CA LEU A 66 22.33 -2.94 -2.62
C LEU A 66 23.40 -2.60 -1.56
N LEU A 67 23.02 -1.93 -0.46
CA LEU A 67 23.92 -1.57 0.63
C LEU A 67 24.54 -2.79 1.31
N GLN A 68 23.76 -3.85 1.50
CA GLN A 68 24.21 -5.09 2.15
C GLN A 68 24.78 -6.11 1.18
N GLN A 69 24.85 -5.80 -0.13
CA GLN A 69 25.32 -6.70 -1.18
C GLN A 69 24.60 -8.06 -1.18
N LYS A 70 23.27 -8.03 -1.02
CA LYS A 70 22.43 -9.25 -0.97
C LYS A 70 21.87 -9.57 -2.35
N ASP A 71 21.58 -10.85 -2.58
CA ASP A 71 20.94 -11.35 -3.80
C ASP A 71 19.43 -11.43 -3.70
N TRP A 72 18.83 -10.68 -2.77
CA TRP A 72 17.37 -10.69 -2.56
C TRP A 72 16.60 -10.45 -3.85
N ARG A 73 15.53 -11.21 -4.03
CA ARG A 73 14.54 -11.00 -5.08
C ARG A 73 13.35 -10.27 -4.47
N ILE A 74 13.09 -9.05 -4.94
CA ILE A 74 12.06 -8.15 -4.40
C ILE A 74 10.90 -8.13 -5.38
N LEU A 75 9.73 -8.56 -4.90
CA LEU A 75 8.46 -8.59 -5.62
C LEU A 75 7.52 -7.58 -4.96
N ALA A 76 6.92 -6.70 -5.74
CA ALA A 76 6.08 -5.62 -5.25
C ALA A 76 4.70 -5.71 -5.90
N LEU A 77 3.67 -6.00 -5.11
CA LEU A 77 2.32 -6.30 -5.58
C LEU A 77 1.34 -5.24 -5.14
N ASP A 78 0.38 -4.94 -6.01
CA ASP A 78 -0.77 -4.12 -5.64
C ASP A 78 -2.02 -4.58 -6.42
N ALA A 79 -3.17 -4.55 -5.76
CA ALA A 79 -4.44 -4.84 -6.39
C ALA A 79 -4.91 -3.74 -7.34
N ALA A 80 -4.39 -2.52 -7.18
CA ALA A 80 -4.60 -1.41 -8.09
C ALA A 80 -3.77 -1.55 -9.38
N ALA A 81 -4.22 -0.89 -10.45
CA ALA A 81 -3.46 -0.81 -11.70
C ALA A 81 -2.34 0.22 -11.60
N ILE A 82 -1.36 -0.05 -10.72
CA ILE A 82 -0.19 0.81 -10.48
C ILE A 82 0.72 0.89 -11.70
N ARG A 83 1.44 2.02 -11.82
CA ARG A 83 2.46 2.24 -12.85
C ARG A 83 3.74 2.84 -12.26
N PRO A 84 4.36 2.20 -11.26
CA PRO A 84 5.48 2.76 -10.52
C PRO A 84 6.68 3.09 -11.39
N GLN A 85 6.92 2.34 -12.49
CA GLN A 85 8.00 2.64 -13.42
C GLN A 85 7.88 4.04 -14.03
N GLN A 86 6.68 4.53 -14.30
CA GLN A 86 6.47 5.88 -14.84
C GLN A 86 6.80 6.96 -13.79
N SER A 87 6.38 6.76 -12.54
CA SER A 87 6.66 7.68 -11.44
C SER A 87 8.15 7.70 -11.07
N LEU A 88 8.79 6.53 -11.08
CA LEU A 88 10.18 6.34 -10.69
C LEU A 88 11.17 6.76 -11.79
N ALA A 89 10.80 6.62 -13.08
CA ALA A 89 11.65 7.03 -14.20
C ALA A 89 11.94 8.55 -14.21
N GLN A 90 11.05 9.34 -13.64
CA GLN A 90 11.22 10.79 -13.52
C GLN A 90 12.22 11.21 -12.43
N GLN A 91 12.66 10.26 -11.60
CA GLN A 91 13.58 10.51 -10.50
C GLN A 91 14.85 9.65 -10.65
N PRO A 92 15.97 10.21 -11.15
CA PRO A 92 17.21 9.45 -11.41
C PRO A 92 17.71 8.66 -10.20
N ARG A 93 17.42 9.14 -8.98
CA ARG A 93 17.74 8.47 -7.71
C ARG A 93 17.15 7.08 -7.63
N TYR A 94 15.93 6.87 -8.13
CA TYR A 94 15.19 5.61 -7.99
C TYR A 94 15.36 4.67 -9.19
N ALA A 95 15.89 5.13 -10.31
CA ALA A 95 16.02 4.30 -11.51
C ALA A 95 16.82 3.01 -11.27
N LYS A 96 17.94 3.10 -10.54
CA LYS A 96 18.76 1.94 -10.18
C LYS A 96 18.06 1.01 -9.20
N LEU A 97 17.30 1.55 -8.25
CA LEU A 97 16.56 0.78 -7.26
C LEU A 97 15.38 0.06 -7.91
N ALA A 98 14.63 0.75 -8.77
CA ALA A 98 13.51 0.18 -9.49
C ALA A 98 13.91 -0.99 -10.41
N ALA A 99 15.12 -0.98 -10.95
CA ALA A 99 15.63 -2.04 -11.82
C ALA A 99 15.79 -3.40 -11.12
N VAL A 100 15.90 -3.42 -9.80
CA VAL A 100 16.01 -4.67 -9.00
C VAL A 100 14.69 -5.08 -8.33
N ILE A 101 13.60 -4.38 -8.64
CA ILE A 101 12.26 -4.67 -8.13
C ILE A 101 11.39 -5.20 -9.28
N ARG A 102 10.66 -6.27 -9.04
CA ARG A 102 9.65 -6.76 -9.97
C ARG A 102 8.25 -6.38 -9.50
N PHE A 103 7.60 -5.47 -10.23
CA PHE A 103 6.26 -5.00 -9.92
C PHE A 103 5.18 -5.87 -10.55
N TYR A 104 4.12 -6.12 -9.79
CA TYR A 104 2.94 -6.90 -10.17
C TYR A 104 1.68 -6.06 -9.92
N PRO A 105 1.24 -5.24 -10.89
CA PRO A 105 -0.03 -4.54 -10.80
C PRO A 105 -1.20 -5.51 -10.90
N GLN A 106 -2.35 -5.12 -10.36
CA GLN A 106 -3.60 -5.88 -10.39
C GLN A 106 -3.50 -7.27 -9.77
N VAL A 107 -2.67 -7.42 -8.75
CA VAL A 107 -2.53 -8.65 -7.97
C VAL A 107 -2.98 -8.40 -6.53
N ALA A 108 -4.14 -8.96 -6.18
CA ALA A 108 -4.68 -8.87 -4.84
C ALA A 108 -3.92 -9.79 -3.87
N MET A 109 -3.69 -9.31 -2.65
CA MET A 109 -2.97 -10.09 -1.62
C MET A 109 -3.77 -11.29 -1.11
N GLU A 110 -5.06 -11.34 -1.37
CA GLU A 110 -5.93 -12.50 -1.14
C GLU A 110 -5.63 -13.68 -2.09
N GLN A 111 -4.96 -13.39 -3.23
CA GLN A 111 -4.68 -14.37 -4.28
C GLN A 111 -3.22 -14.30 -4.71
N LEU A 112 -2.31 -14.49 -3.76
CA LEU A 112 -0.87 -14.44 -4.03
C LEU A 112 -0.46 -15.47 -5.08
N PRO A 113 0.14 -15.06 -6.21
CA PRO A 113 0.48 -15.93 -7.34
C PRO A 113 1.80 -16.67 -7.12
N PHE A 114 2.10 -17.01 -5.86
CA PHE A 114 3.36 -17.64 -5.48
C PHE A 114 3.14 -19.09 -5.09
N THR A 115 4.15 -19.89 -5.32
CA THR A 115 4.17 -21.30 -4.89
C THR A 115 4.12 -21.41 -3.38
N ARG A 116 3.60 -22.53 -2.90
CA ARG A 116 3.60 -22.87 -1.47
C ARG A 116 5.03 -22.85 -0.93
N GLN A 117 5.24 -22.29 0.25
CA GLN A 117 6.52 -22.30 0.97
C GLN A 117 7.70 -21.77 0.12
N SER A 118 7.49 -20.66 -0.58
CA SER A 118 8.51 -20.06 -1.43
C SER A 118 9.06 -18.73 -0.91
N MET A 119 8.34 -18.04 -0.03
CA MET A 119 8.69 -16.70 0.45
C MET A 119 9.42 -16.76 1.79
N ASP A 120 10.47 -15.95 1.92
CA ASP A 120 11.20 -15.78 3.18
C ASP A 120 10.55 -14.67 4.03
N LEU A 121 10.10 -13.60 3.38
CA LEU A 121 9.48 -12.47 4.05
C LEU A 121 8.35 -11.88 3.20
N LEU A 122 7.22 -11.62 3.84
CA LEU A 122 6.17 -10.76 3.34
C LEU A 122 6.15 -9.49 4.17
N VAL A 123 6.08 -8.34 3.52
CA VAL A 123 5.96 -7.03 4.17
C VAL A 123 4.72 -6.31 3.68
N SER A 124 4.11 -5.50 4.53
CA SER A 124 3.00 -4.63 4.15
C SER A 124 3.00 -3.39 5.02
N GLN A 125 2.80 -2.21 4.43
CA GLN A 125 2.68 -0.98 5.20
C GLN A 125 1.46 -0.19 4.77
N PHE A 126 0.51 -0.04 5.71
CA PHE A 126 -0.76 0.66 5.53
C PHE A 126 -1.59 0.15 4.34
N ALA A 127 -1.59 -1.18 4.15
CA ALA A 127 -2.28 -1.81 3.04
C ALA A 127 -3.05 -3.08 3.44
N LEU A 128 -2.52 -3.90 4.35
CA LEU A 128 -3.11 -5.18 4.70
C LEU A 128 -4.53 -5.04 5.27
N GLU A 129 -4.81 -3.97 5.99
CA GLU A 129 -6.11 -3.62 6.57
C GLU A 129 -7.21 -3.34 5.54
N TYR A 130 -6.85 -3.05 4.30
CA TYR A 130 -7.81 -2.82 3.20
C TYR A 130 -8.18 -4.10 2.45
N SER A 131 -7.60 -5.24 2.83
CA SER A 131 -7.85 -6.54 2.24
C SER A 131 -8.90 -7.34 3.01
N LYS A 132 -9.34 -8.45 2.43
CA LYS A 132 -10.06 -9.49 3.17
C LYS A 132 -9.05 -10.25 4.03
N LEU A 133 -8.82 -9.75 5.25
CA LEU A 133 -7.70 -10.13 6.11
C LEU A 133 -7.56 -11.66 6.26
N GLU A 134 -8.67 -12.38 6.48
CA GLU A 134 -8.65 -13.83 6.61
C GLU A 134 -8.08 -14.52 5.38
N LEU A 135 -8.47 -14.09 4.17
CA LEU A 135 -7.98 -14.65 2.92
C LEU A 135 -6.52 -14.27 2.67
N SER A 136 -6.15 -13.03 2.98
CA SER A 136 -4.77 -12.55 2.85
C SER A 136 -3.83 -13.28 3.78
N LEU A 137 -4.23 -13.50 5.04
CA LEU A 137 -3.44 -14.27 6.01
C LEU A 137 -3.35 -15.75 5.62
N ALA A 138 -4.41 -16.37 5.15
CA ALA A 138 -4.38 -17.74 4.64
C ALA A 138 -3.43 -17.86 3.43
N GLY A 139 -3.46 -16.88 2.51
CA GLY A 139 -2.52 -16.77 1.40
C GLY A 139 -1.08 -16.61 1.86
N ALA A 140 -0.82 -15.74 2.84
CA ALA A 140 0.49 -15.53 3.44
C ALA A 140 1.06 -16.82 4.06
N VAL A 141 0.27 -17.50 4.90
CA VAL A 141 0.68 -18.79 5.51
C VAL A 141 1.00 -19.84 4.45
N ARG A 142 0.25 -19.88 3.36
CA ARG A 142 0.50 -20.81 2.26
C ARG A 142 1.84 -20.58 1.58
N VAL A 143 2.20 -19.33 1.34
CA VAL A 143 3.40 -19.00 0.53
C VAL A 143 4.67 -18.86 1.37
N LEU A 144 4.57 -18.58 2.66
CA LEU A 144 5.73 -18.47 3.55
C LEU A 144 6.40 -19.83 3.75
N LYS A 145 7.72 -19.84 3.69
CA LYS A 145 8.56 -20.98 4.09
C LYS A 145 8.38 -21.26 5.58
N PRO A 146 8.70 -22.48 6.06
CA PRO A 146 8.91 -22.70 7.49
C PRO A 146 9.94 -21.71 8.04
N GLY A 147 9.56 -20.94 9.07
CA GLY A 147 10.38 -19.86 9.63
C GLY A 147 10.32 -18.54 8.87
N GLY A 148 9.61 -18.48 7.72
CA GLY A 148 9.30 -17.23 7.03
C GLY A 148 8.33 -16.35 7.82
N ARG A 149 8.34 -15.03 7.57
CA ARG A 149 7.59 -14.05 8.38
C ARG A 149 6.71 -13.18 7.52
N LEU A 150 5.53 -12.82 8.05
CA LEU A 150 4.75 -11.67 7.59
C LEU A 150 4.93 -10.55 8.62
N VAL A 151 5.37 -9.39 8.17
CA VAL A 151 5.51 -8.18 8.98
C VAL A 151 4.64 -7.09 8.37
N ALA A 152 3.76 -6.50 9.18
CA ALA A 152 2.86 -5.44 8.72
C ALA A 152 2.84 -4.26 9.69
N ILE A 153 2.84 -3.04 9.16
CA ILE A 153 2.45 -1.82 9.85
C ILE A 153 1.05 -1.45 9.35
N MET A 154 0.11 -1.29 10.25
CA MET A 154 -1.30 -1.06 9.96
C MET A 154 -1.81 0.15 10.72
N HIS A 155 -2.84 0.81 10.22
CA HIS A 155 -3.52 1.87 10.96
C HIS A 155 -4.25 1.28 12.17
N SER A 156 -4.08 1.92 13.33
CA SER A 156 -4.91 1.62 14.50
C SER A 156 -6.22 2.41 14.43
N HIS A 157 -7.31 1.80 14.89
CA HIS A 157 -8.60 2.48 15.02
C HIS A 157 -8.58 3.62 16.06
N GLU A 158 -7.56 3.70 16.90
CA GLU A 158 -7.38 4.76 17.89
C GLU A 158 -6.66 5.99 17.35
N THR A 159 -6.14 5.93 16.11
CA THR A 159 -5.43 7.06 15.49
C THR A 159 -6.37 8.24 15.19
N ALA A 160 -5.82 9.46 15.15
CA ALA A 160 -6.54 10.65 14.72
C ALA A 160 -7.17 10.43 13.34
N LEU A 161 -6.43 9.85 12.40
CA LEU A 161 -6.91 9.54 11.05
C LEU A 161 -8.18 8.66 11.07
N ALA A 162 -8.22 7.62 11.91
CA ALA A 162 -9.39 6.75 12.01
C ALA A 162 -10.60 7.48 12.62
N LYS A 163 -10.36 8.30 13.63
CA LYS A 163 -11.40 9.12 14.29
C LYS A 163 -11.95 10.18 13.34
N ASP A 164 -11.10 10.89 12.62
CA ASP A 164 -11.50 11.90 11.63
C ASP A 164 -12.27 11.26 10.47
N SER A 165 -11.83 10.10 10.00
CA SER A 165 -12.54 9.33 8.97
C SER A 165 -13.93 8.87 9.45
N ALA A 166 -14.05 8.39 10.68
CA ALA A 166 -15.33 8.00 11.27
C ALA A 166 -16.29 9.21 11.40
N LEU A 167 -15.77 10.37 11.82
CA LEU A 167 -16.53 11.61 11.87
C LEU A 167 -16.98 12.04 10.47
N ALA A 168 -16.08 12.04 9.48
CA ALA A 168 -16.41 12.39 8.10
C ALA A 168 -17.49 11.46 7.53
N LEU A 169 -17.42 10.15 7.76
CA LEU A 169 -18.43 9.19 7.37
C LEU A 169 -19.79 9.47 8.02
N SER A 170 -19.81 9.83 9.31
CA SER A 170 -21.05 10.18 10.02
C SER A 170 -21.69 11.45 9.45
N VAL A 171 -20.90 12.46 9.12
CA VAL A 171 -21.36 13.70 8.47
C VAL A 171 -21.92 13.39 7.08
N MET A 172 -21.20 12.60 6.27
CA MET A 172 -21.67 12.21 4.94
C MET A 172 -22.96 11.39 4.99
N ALA A 173 -23.10 10.50 5.95
CA ALA A 173 -24.32 9.74 6.19
C ALA A 173 -25.51 10.68 6.52
N ALA A 174 -25.28 11.67 7.39
CA ALA A 174 -26.30 12.66 7.74
C ALA A 174 -26.70 13.55 6.55
N LEU A 175 -25.76 13.95 5.70
CA LEU A 175 -26.02 14.71 4.50
C LEU A 175 -26.83 13.95 3.44
N ASN A 176 -26.60 12.62 3.34
CA ASN A 176 -27.26 11.73 2.39
C ASN A 176 -28.52 11.04 2.97
N ALA A 177 -28.86 11.26 4.23
CA ALA A 177 -30.07 10.69 4.80
C ALA A 177 -31.32 11.23 4.07
N GLY A 178 -32.33 10.37 3.85
CA GLY A 178 -33.62 10.79 3.33
C GLY A 178 -34.20 11.91 4.20
N ASN A 179 -34.55 13.05 3.62
CA ASN A 179 -34.80 14.37 4.24
C ASN A 179 -33.54 15.11 4.75
N GLY A 180 -32.33 14.66 4.38
CA GLY A 180 -31.09 15.39 4.60
C GLY A 180 -31.01 16.69 3.78
N ILE A 181 -29.95 17.47 4.00
CA ILE A 181 -29.77 18.76 3.35
C ILE A 181 -29.67 18.64 1.82
N LEU A 182 -29.02 17.59 1.31
CA LEU A 182 -28.90 17.35 -0.13
C LEU A 182 -30.26 17.03 -0.78
N ASP A 183 -31.08 16.22 -0.12
CA ASP A 183 -32.43 15.88 -0.58
C ASP A 183 -33.33 17.11 -0.65
N ARG A 184 -33.26 17.99 0.36
CA ARG A 184 -33.99 19.27 0.38
C ARG A 184 -33.52 20.24 -0.72
N ILE A 185 -32.21 20.33 -0.97
CA ILE A 185 -31.66 21.12 -2.07
C ILE A 185 -32.18 20.60 -3.41
N GLN A 186 -32.18 19.29 -3.61
CA GLN A 186 -32.66 18.66 -4.84
C GLN A 186 -34.15 18.90 -5.05
N GLN A 187 -34.97 18.81 -4.01
CA GLN A 187 -36.42 19.17 -4.07
C GLN A 187 -36.62 20.63 -4.42
N LEU A 188 -35.87 21.58 -3.83
CA LEU A 188 -35.94 22.98 -4.15
C LEU A 188 -35.55 23.27 -5.62
N LEU A 189 -34.47 22.63 -6.10
CA LEU A 189 -34.07 22.78 -7.50
C LEU A 189 -35.14 22.28 -8.47
N GLN A 190 -35.80 21.16 -8.16
CA GLN A 190 -36.90 20.65 -8.97
C GLN A 190 -38.09 21.64 -9.02
N LEU A 191 -38.42 22.30 -7.92
CA LEU A 191 -39.49 23.28 -7.87
C LEU A 191 -39.16 24.52 -8.70
N VAL A 192 -37.91 24.96 -8.73
CA VAL A 192 -37.46 26.13 -9.50
C VAL A 192 -37.35 25.83 -11.00
N THR A 193 -37.05 24.60 -11.40
CA THR A 193 -36.94 24.20 -12.83
C THR A 193 -38.30 23.94 -13.49
N HIS A 194 -39.40 23.93 -12.72
CA HIS A 194 -40.76 23.81 -13.21
C HIS A 194 -41.57 25.13 -13.20
N LEU A 195 -40.92 26.28 -12.90
CA LEU A 195 -41.42 27.65 -13.07
C LEU A 195 -40.90 28.28 -14.37
#